data_943ce6d73d6751893da86a4f4f858e3f
#
_entry.id   943ce6d73d6751893da86a4f4f858e3f
#
_cell.length_a   1.000
_cell.length_b   1.000
_cell.length_c   1.000
_cell.angle_alpha   90.00
_cell.angle_beta   90.00
_cell.angle_gamma   90.00
#
_symmetry.space_group_name_H-M   'P 1'
#
loop_
_entity.id
_entity.type
_entity.pdbx_description
1 polymer ?
#
loop_
_entity_poly.entity_id
_entity_poly.type
_entity_poly.pdbx_seq_one_letter_code
_entity_poly.pdbx_strand_id
1 'polypeptide(L)'
;MAFDKHRGAISELIACAWLLEQGYEVFRNVSACGLADLVAFKDGATLLIDVKTANKGARVPLKPEQFAAGVVAIYVKTDGDCELILEPPLSRAKPIADEDYNAVRQRLTSRDAAKRLAA
;
A
#
# COMPACT_ATOMS: atom_id res chain seq x y z
N MET A 1 0.89 23.24 12.87
CA MET A 1 -0.28 23.78 12.19
C MET A 1 -1.42 22.76 12.24
N ALA A 2 -2.67 23.22 12.22
CA ALA A 2 -3.83 22.33 12.39
C ALA A 2 -3.91 21.21 11.34
N PHE A 3 -3.49 21.45 10.10
CA PHE A 3 -3.57 20.45 9.05
C PHE A 3 -2.56 19.30 9.20
N ASP A 4 -1.49 19.49 9.99
CA ASP A 4 -0.51 18.43 10.26
C ASP A 4 -1.13 17.25 11.02
N LYS A 5 -2.12 17.52 11.88
CA LYS A 5 -2.85 16.49 12.60
C LYS A 5 -3.66 15.59 11.67
N HIS A 6 -4.06 16.11 10.53
CA HIS A 6 -4.93 15.43 9.59
C HIS A 6 -4.19 15.04 8.32
N ARG A 7 -2.87 15.14 8.30
CA ARG A 7 -2.07 14.93 7.09
C ARG A 7 -2.29 13.55 6.50
N GLY A 8 -2.33 12.52 7.32
CA GLY A 8 -2.61 11.16 6.85
C GLY A 8 -3.98 11.02 6.20
N ALA A 9 -5.00 11.59 6.84
CA ALA A 9 -6.36 11.56 6.29
C ALA A 9 -6.46 12.37 4.99
N ILE A 10 -5.81 13.51 4.90
CA ILE A 10 -5.76 14.33 3.69
C ILE A 10 -5.09 13.57 2.56
N SER A 11 -3.92 12.95 2.82
CA SER A 11 -3.21 12.14 1.84
C SER A 11 -4.07 11.00 1.33
N GLU A 12 -4.82 10.33 2.21
CA GLU A 12 -5.71 9.24 1.84
C GLU A 12 -6.84 9.72 0.92
N LEU A 13 -7.43 10.89 1.19
CA LEU A 13 -8.46 11.48 0.34
C LEU A 13 -7.89 11.89 -1.02
N ILE A 14 -6.70 12.46 -1.05
CA ILE A 14 -6.00 12.82 -2.29
C ILE A 14 -5.73 11.56 -3.12
N ALA A 15 -5.27 10.49 -2.50
CA ALA A 15 -5.03 9.22 -3.17
C ALA A 15 -6.32 8.65 -3.77
N CYS A 16 -7.44 8.71 -3.04
CA CYS A 16 -8.75 8.29 -3.54
C CYS A 16 -9.14 9.08 -4.80
N ALA A 17 -9.03 10.39 -4.75
CA ALA A 17 -9.36 11.25 -5.88
C ALA A 17 -8.48 10.94 -7.09
N TRP A 18 -7.18 10.78 -6.87
CA TRP A 18 -6.24 10.44 -7.92
C TRP A 18 -6.57 9.09 -8.57
N LEU A 19 -6.86 8.07 -7.76
CA LEU A 19 -7.24 6.74 -8.27
C LEU A 19 -8.51 6.79 -9.10
N LEU A 20 -9.52 7.54 -8.66
CA LEU A 20 -10.75 7.74 -9.42
C LEU A 20 -10.47 8.38 -10.78
N GLU A 21 -9.58 9.37 -10.83
CA GLU A 21 -9.15 10.01 -12.08
C GLU A 21 -8.44 9.03 -13.01
N GLN A 22 -7.72 8.04 -12.46
CA GLN A 22 -7.08 6.99 -13.22
C GLN A 22 -8.04 5.89 -13.68
N GLY A 23 -9.32 5.98 -13.31
CA GLY A 23 -10.35 5.02 -13.71
C GLY A 23 -10.54 3.84 -12.75
N TYR A 24 -9.97 3.88 -11.56
CA TYR A 24 -10.17 2.85 -10.54
C TYR A 24 -11.48 3.05 -9.80
N GLU A 25 -12.14 1.96 -9.45
CA GLU A 25 -13.13 1.92 -8.40
C GLU A 25 -12.41 1.78 -7.07
N VAL A 26 -12.76 2.59 -6.08
CA VAL A 26 -11.99 2.71 -4.83
C VAL A 26 -12.85 2.37 -3.62
N PHE A 27 -12.31 1.53 -2.76
CA PHE A 27 -12.93 1.15 -1.49
C PHE A 27 -11.99 1.51 -0.34
N ARG A 28 -12.53 2.09 0.71
CA ARG A 28 -11.75 2.46 1.90
C ARG A 28 -11.86 1.39 2.97
N ASN A 29 -10.74 1.13 3.65
CA ASN A 29 -10.75 0.26 4.83
C ASN A 29 -11.39 1.01 6.00
N VAL A 30 -12.42 0.43 6.58
CA VAL A 30 -13.11 0.98 7.76
C VAL A 30 -12.27 0.78 9.01
N SER A 31 -11.42 -0.27 9.03
CA SER A 31 -10.54 -0.57 10.16
C SER A 31 -9.28 0.30 10.10
N ALA A 32 -8.99 1.03 11.18
CA ALA A 32 -7.76 1.82 11.29
C ALA A 32 -6.49 0.95 11.43
N CYS A 33 -6.64 -0.32 11.76
CA CYS A 33 -5.54 -1.25 12.02
C CYS A 33 -5.36 -2.31 10.91
N GLY A 34 -5.99 -2.12 9.76
CA GLY A 34 -5.89 -3.06 8.64
C GLY A 34 -4.55 -3.00 7.92
N LEU A 35 -4.28 -4.03 7.10
CA LEU A 35 -3.06 -4.11 6.30
C LEU A 35 -2.98 -3.06 5.19
N ALA A 36 -4.13 -2.64 4.68
CA ALA A 36 -4.21 -1.67 3.59
C ALA A 36 -5.24 -0.58 3.92
N ASP A 37 -5.00 0.62 3.45
CA ASP A 37 -5.91 1.75 3.60
C ASP A 37 -7.05 1.70 2.59
N LEU A 38 -6.73 1.28 1.38
CA LEU A 38 -7.63 1.30 0.23
C LEU A 38 -7.57 -0.01 -0.54
N VAL A 39 -8.66 -0.33 -1.21
CA VAL A 39 -8.70 -1.33 -2.27
C VAL A 39 -9.11 -0.62 -3.55
N ALA A 40 -8.35 -0.81 -4.61
CA ALA A 40 -8.65 -0.24 -5.92
C ALA A 40 -8.84 -1.35 -6.95
N PHE A 41 -9.89 -1.22 -7.75
CA PHE A 41 -10.27 -2.20 -8.76
C PHE A 41 -10.36 -1.54 -10.12
N LYS A 42 -9.71 -2.14 -11.12
CA LYS A 42 -9.77 -1.68 -12.51
C LYS A 42 -9.44 -2.83 -13.44
N ASP A 43 -10.27 -3.00 -14.47
CA ASP A 43 -10.04 -3.99 -15.54
C ASP A 43 -9.77 -5.41 -15.03
N GLY A 44 -10.50 -5.84 -14.00
CA GLY A 44 -10.34 -7.15 -13.39
C GLY A 44 -9.17 -7.30 -12.43
N ALA A 45 -8.36 -6.26 -12.25
CA ALA A 45 -7.23 -6.27 -11.33
C ALA A 45 -7.59 -5.55 -10.04
N THR A 46 -7.16 -6.12 -8.90
CA THR A 46 -7.38 -5.57 -7.56
C THR A 46 -6.04 -5.21 -6.93
N LEU A 47 -5.94 -4.00 -6.40
CA LEU A 47 -4.76 -3.54 -5.66
C LEU A 47 -5.13 -3.28 -4.21
N LEU A 48 -4.34 -3.82 -3.29
CA LEU A 48 -4.35 -3.43 -1.88
C LEU A 48 -3.35 -2.31 -1.71
N ILE A 49 -3.78 -1.15 -1.22
CA ILE A 49 -2.96 0.06 -1.25
C ILE A 49 -2.79 0.63 0.15
N ASP A 50 -1.53 0.89 0.51
CA ASP A 50 -1.17 1.68 1.67
C ASP A 50 -0.83 3.09 1.21
N VAL A 51 -1.47 4.09 1.79
CA VAL A 51 -1.25 5.50 1.44
C VAL A 51 -0.23 6.10 2.39
N LYS A 52 0.83 6.66 1.85
CA LYS A 52 1.89 7.28 2.61
C LYS A 52 2.07 8.74 2.19
N THR A 53 2.34 9.60 3.14
CA THR A 53 2.74 10.97 2.85
C THR A 53 4.24 11.00 2.60
N ALA A 54 4.65 11.52 1.44
CA ALA A 54 6.06 11.64 1.09
C ALA A 54 6.54 13.07 1.36
N ASN A 55 7.25 13.25 2.44
CA ASN A 55 7.88 14.53 2.77
C ASN A 55 9.24 14.62 2.08
N LYS A 56 9.47 15.70 1.33
CA LYS A 56 10.74 15.96 0.64
C LYS A 56 11.18 14.81 -0.27
N GLY A 57 10.21 14.11 -0.88
CA GLY A 57 10.49 13.00 -1.78
C GLY A 57 10.89 11.70 -1.09
N ALA A 58 10.93 11.66 0.25
CA ALA A 58 11.24 10.44 0.97
C ALA A 58 10.10 9.41 0.83
N ARG A 59 10.46 8.19 0.49
CA ARG A 59 9.53 7.06 0.41
C ARG A 59 9.61 6.24 1.69
N VAL A 60 8.59 6.38 2.55
CA VAL A 60 8.47 5.58 3.77
C VAL A 60 8.23 4.11 3.37
N PRO A 61 9.02 3.17 3.89
CA PRO A 61 8.89 1.77 3.49
C PRO A 61 7.63 1.11 4.06
N LEU A 62 7.15 0.06 3.38
CA LEU A 62 6.12 -0.82 3.91
C LEU A 62 6.66 -1.72 5.02
N LYS A 63 5.77 -2.16 5.89
CA LYS A 63 6.09 -3.21 6.85
C LYS A 63 6.20 -4.56 6.12
N PRO A 64 7.04 -5.49 6.63
CA PRO A 64 7.19 -6.81 6.01
C PRO A 64 5.86 -7.55 5.79
N GLU A 65 4.93 -7.51 6.75
CA GLU A 65 3.64 -8.18 6.62
C GLU A 65 2.75 -7.56 5.55
N GLN A 66 2.85 -6.27 5.31
CA GLN A 66 2.14 -5.59 4.22
C GLN A 66 2.68 -6.05 2.86
N PHE A 67 3.99 -6.04 2.71
CA PHE A 67 4.64 -6.50 1.49
C PHE A 67 4.29 -7.96 1.19
N ALA A 68 4.35 -8.81 2.21
CA ALA A 68 4.03 -10.23 2.08
C ALA A 68 2.57 -10.47 1.68
N ALA A 69 1.66 -9.58 2.06
CA ALA A 69 0.26 -9.64 1.68
C ALA A 69 -0.01 -9.08 0.27
N GLY A 70 1.02 -8.57 -0.41
CA GLY A 70 0.87 -8.00 -1.75
C GLY A 70 0.39 -6.56 -1.75
N VAL A 71 0.55 -5.84 -0.63
CA VAL A 71 0.19 -4.43 -0.55
C VAL A 71 1.17 -3.61 -1.38
N VAL A 72 0.65 -2.67 -2.13
CA VAL A 72 1.41 -1.66 -2.87
C VAL A 72 1.26 -0.31 -2.19
N ALA A 73 2.03 0.69 -2.59
CA ALA A 73 1.99 1.99 -1.94
C ALA A 73 1.61 3.11 -2.92
N ILE A 74 0.83 4.07 -2.43
CA ILE A 74 0.71 5.38 -3.05
C ILE A 74 1.41 6.38 -2.16
N TYR A 75 2.37 7.08 -2.73
CA TYR A 75 3.06 8.18 -2.06
C TYR A 75 2.43 9.49 -2.49
N VAL A 76 1.86 10.21 -1.53
CA VAL A 76 1.25 11.52 -1.75
C VAL A 76 2.26 12.59 -1.33
N LYS A 77 2.71 13.37 -2.29
CA LYS A 77 3.67 14.46 -2.08
C LYS A 77 2.96 15.66 -1.45
N THR A 78 3.75 16.58 -0.90
CA THR A 78 3.23 17.78 -0.24
C THR A 78 2.47 18.71 -1.19
N ASP A 79 2.76 18.67 -2.49
CA ASP A 79 2.05 19.41 -3.53
C ASP A 79 0.75 18.72 -4.01
N GLY A 80 0.46 17.54 -3.50
CA GLY A 80 -0.72 16.76 -3.86
C GLY A 80 -0.48 15.76 -4.99
N ASP A 81 0.70 15.71 -5.58
CA ASP A 81 1.02 14.68 -6.58
C ASP A 81 1.07 13.30 -5.96
N CYS A 82 0.56 12.32 -6.70
CA CYS A 82 0.55 10.93 -6.27
C CYS A 82 1.47 10.08 -7.15
N GLU A 83 2.10 9.10 -6.52
CA GLU A 83 2.94 8.13 -7.21
C GLU A 83 2.58 6.73 -6.71
N LEU A 84 2.08 5.89 -7.62
CA LEU A 84 1.78 4.49 -7.32
C LEU A 84 3.03 3.65 -7.53
N ILE A 85 3.50 3.00 -6.48
CA ILE A 85 4.67 2.13 -6.52
C ILE A 85 4.24 0.69 -6.26
N LEU A 86 4.39 -0.16 -7.26
CA LEU A 86 4.00 -1.57 -7.18
C LEU A 86 4.99 -2.41 -6.36
N GLU A 87 6.23 -1.99 -6.31
CA GLU A 87 7.27 -2.63 -5.50
C GLU A 87 7.90 -1.60 -4.55
N PRO A 88 7.16 -1.21 -3.50
CA PRO A 88 7.66 -0.20 -2.57
C PRO A 88 8.83 -0.73 -1.73
N PRO A 89 9.66 0.18 -1.20
CA PRO A 89 10.76 -0.23 -0.33
C PRO A 89 10.22 -0.91 0.94
N LEU A 90 11.02 -1.83 1.49
CA LEU A 90 10.70 -2.53 2.72
C LEU A 90 11.30 -1.84 3.93
N SER A 91 10.59 -1.97 5.05
CA SER A 91 11.13 -1.54 6.33
C SER A 91 12.31 -2.42 6.74
N ARG A 92 13.43 -1.79 7.10
CA ARG A 92 14.62 -2.45 7.62
C ARG A 92 14.74 -2.34 9.14
N ALA A 93 13.65 -2.02 9.82
CA ALA A 93 13.64 -1.87 11.28
C ALA A 93 14.08 -3.15 12.01
N LYS A 94 13.88 -4.32 11.38
CA LYS A 94 14.48 -5.59 11.77
C LYS A 94 15.05 -6.21 10.51
N PRO A 95 16.38 -6.32 10.36
CA PRO A 95 16.95 -7.00 9.21
C PRO A 95 16.55 -8.47 9.25
N ILE A 96 15.63 -8.84 8.37
CA ILE A 96 15.39 -10.24 8.03
C ILE A 96 16.48 -10.58 7.01
N ALA A 97 17.22 -11.66 7.24
CA ALA A 97 18.15 -12.13 6.24
C ALA A 97 17.42 -12.31 4.91
N ASP A 98 18.03 -11.93 3.80
CA ASP A 98 17.41 -11.99 2.47
C ASP A 98 16.80 -13.36 2.17
N GLU A 99 17.44 -14.43 2.65
CA GLU A 99 16.95 -15.80 2.53
C GLU A 99 15.65 -16.03 3.26
N ASP A 100 15.52 -15.56 4.50
CA ASP A 100 14.30 -15.72 5.31
C ASP A 100 13.17 -14.90 4.72
N TYR A 101 13.49 -13.72 4.21
CA TYR A 101 12.53 -12.85 3.55
C TYR A 101 11.92 -13.52 2.31
N ASN A 102 12.76 -14.05 1.44
CA ASN A 102 12.30 -14.72 0.23
C ASN A 102 11.47 -15.98 0.55
N ALA A 103 11.84 -16.72 1.57
CA ALA A 103 11.10 -17.89 2.02
C ALA A 103 9.70 -17.53 2.53
N VAL A 104 9.59 -16.46 3.32
CA VAL A 104 8.31 -15.95 3.82
C VAL A 104 7.45 -15.46 2.65
N ARG A 105 8.02 -14.70 1.73
CA ARG A 105 7.34 -14.18 0.55
C ARG A 105 6.79 -15.33 -0.31
N GLN A 106 7.59 -16.35 -0.57
CA GLN A 106 7.19 -17.51 -1.37
C GLN A 106 6.05 -18.28 -0.71
N ARG A 107 6.11 -18.51 0.59
CA ARG A 107 5.04 -19.20 1.33
C ARG A 107 3.73 -18.46 1.26
N LEU A 108 3.75 -17.14 1.43
CA LEU A 108 2.55 -16.31 1.39
C LEU A 108 1.97 -16.23 -0.01
N THR A 109 2.81 -16.07 -1.02
CA THR A 109 2.38 -16.08 -2.42
C THR A 109 1.76 -17.43 -2.80
N SER A 110 2.37 -18.53 -2.36
CA SER A 110 1.86 -19.89 -2.62
C SER A 110 0.51 -20.12 -1.92
N ARG A 111 0.35 -19.65 -0.67
CA ARG A 111 -0.91 -19.72 0.05
C ARG A 111 -2.01 -18.94 -0.66
N ASP A 112 -1.71 -17.74 -1.11
CA ASP A 112 -2.67 -16.91 -1.82
C ASP A 112 -3.07 -17.52 -3.16
N ALA A 113 -2.10 -18.07 -3.89
CA ALA A 113 -2.36 -18.81 -5.11
C ALA A 113 -3.24 -20.04 -4.86
N ALA A 114 -2.94 -20.81 -3.83
CA ALA A 114 -3.74 -21.98 -3.45
C ALA A 114 -5.16 -21.59 -3.06
N LYS A 115 -5.34 -20.52 -2.30
CA LYS A 115 -6.66 -20.00 -1.93
C LYS A 115 -7.46 -19.53 -3.13
N ARG A 116 -6.84 -18.85 -4.07
CA ARG A 116 -7.49 -18.40 -5.31
C ARG A 116 -7.94 -19.57 -6.18
N LEU A 117 -7.16 -20.64 -6.24
CA LEU A 117 -7.49 -21.84 -6.99
C LEU A 117 -8.58 -22.67 -6.32
N ALA A 118 -8.71 -22.60 -4.98
CA ALA A 118 -9.70 -23.33 -4.21
C ALA A 118 -11.06 -22.62 -4.11
N ALA A 119 -11.15 -21.37 -4.50
CA ALA A 119 -12.35 -20.56 -4.40
C ALA A 119 -13.36 -20.83 -5.51
#